data_5c67ccfa1eedf232ae91a4c8edd8079a
#
_entry.id   5c67ccfa1eedf232ae91a4c8edd8079a
#
_cell.length_a   1.000
_cell.length_b   1.000
_cell.length_c   1.000
_cell.angle_alpha   90.00
_cell.angle_beta   90.00
_cell.angle_gamma   90.00
#
_symmetry.space_group_name_H-M   'P 1'
#
loop_
_entity.id
_entity.type
_entity.pdbx_description
1 polymer ?
#
loop_
_entity_poly.entity_id
_entity_poly.type
_entity_poly.pdbx_seq_one_letter_code
_entity_poly.pdbx_strand_id
1 'polypeptide(L)'
;MDERESGPRALLNLGHTFGHAIEAAMGYGTWLHGEAVAAGMVLAAETSCALGWLSSADTQRVRQLVSRAGLPTTAPRLGVERAMELMSLDKKVKAGRIRLVLLQSLGHAVVSADYDPNALQRVLLQEMGT
;
A
#
# COMPACT_ATOMS: atom_id res chain seq x y z
N MET A 1 19.44 -7.48 -6.15
CA MET A 1 20.10 -6.96 -4.95
C MET A 1 19.07 -6.34 -4.03
N ASP A 2 19.03 -6.89 -2.84
CA ASP A 2 18.03 -6.45 -1.87
C ASP A 2 18.23 -5.00 -1.43
N GLU A 3 19.47 -4.57 -1.36
CA GLU A 3 19.78 -3.19 -1.01
C GLU A 3 19.11 -2.19 -1.92
N ARG A 4 18.97 -2.53 -3.18
CA ARG A 4 18.35 -1.64 -4.16
C ARG A 4 16.85 -1.55 -3.97
N GLU A 5 16.25 -2.59 -3.43
CA GLU A 5 14.82 -2.63 -3.19
C GLU A 5 14.45 -2.09 -1.82
N SER A 6 15.41 -2.02 -0.91
CA SER A 6 15.17 -1.53 0.44
C SER A 6 15.84 -0.19 0.68
N GLY A 7 15.68 0.75 -0.18
CA GLY A 7 16.26 2.07 -0.04
C GLY A 7 15.46 3.04 -0.87
N PRO A 8 16.10 3.99 -1.56
CA PRO A 8 15.39 4.96 -2.40
C PRO A 8 14.51 4.30 -3.45
N ARG A 9 14.93 3.15 -3.98
CA ARG A 9 14.14 2.43 -4.98
C ARG A 9 12.83 1.91 -4.40
N ALA A 10 12.89 1.40 -3.17
CA ALA A 10 11.68 0.92 -2.51
C ALA A 10 10.71 2.06 -2.26
N LEU A 11 11.23 3.24 -1.91
CA LEU A 11 10.38 4.42 -1.73
C LEU A 11 9.65 4.79 -3.02
N LEU A 12 10.32 4.66 -4.17
CA LEU A 12 9.68 4.96 -5.45
C LEU A 12 8.55 3.98 -5.77
N ASN A 13 8.58 2.80 -5.18
CA ASN A 13 7.55 1.78 -5.40
C ASN A 13 6.52 1.70 -4.28
N LEU A 14 6.66 2.56 -3.26
CA LEU A 14 5.70 2.59 -2.17
C LEU A 14 4.30 2.88 -2.70
N GLY A 15 3.35 2.03 -2.36
CA GLY A 15 1.97 2.20 -2.78
C GLY A 15 1.64 1.61 -4.15
N HIS A 16 2.61 1.11 -4.90
CA HIS A 16 2.33 0.61 -6.25
C HIS A 16 1.47 -0.65 -6.25
N THR A 17 1.69 -1.58 -5.34
CA THR A 17 0.90 -2.80 -5.30
C THR A 17 -0.58 -2.49 -5.02
N PHE A 18 -0.83 -1.65 -4.01
CA PHE A 18 -2.18 -1.20 -3.71
C PHE A 18 -2.73 -0.34 -4.86
N GLY A 19 -1.90 0.55 -5.39
CA GLY A 19 -2.30 1.45 -6.48
C GLY A 19 -2.70 0.70 -7.74
N HIS A 20 -1.96 -0.34 -8.10
CA HIS A 20 -2.30 -1.17 -9.26
C HIS A 20 -3.64 -1.88 -9.06
N ALA A 21 -3.91 -2.35 -7.84
CA ALA A 21 -5.20 -2.99 -7.54
C ALA A 21 -6.34 -1.97 -7.69
N ILE A 22 -6.14 -0.75 -7.21
CA ILE A 22 -7.14 0.31 -7.35
C ILE A 22 -7.40 0.61 -8.83
N GLU A 23 -6.35 0.79 -9.62
CA GLU A 23 -6.51 1.07 -11.05
C GLU A 23 -7.22 -0.05 -11.77
N ALA A 24 -6.86 -1.29 -11.48
CA ALA A 24 -7.48 -2.45 -12.11
C ALA A 24 -8.95 -2.57 -11.76
N ALA A 25 -9.32 -2.29 -10.51
CA ALA A 25 -10.70 -2.41 -10.05
C ALA A 25 -11.58 -1.30 -10.60
N MET A 26 -11.05 -0.08 -10.67
CA MET A 26 -11.83 1.09 -11.08
C MET A 26 -11.87 1.31 -12.59
N GLY A 27 -11.04 0.56 -13.31
CA GLY A 27 -10.86 0.77 -14.74
C GLY A 27 -9.85 1.88 -15.01
N TYR A 28 -8.91 1.58 -15.89
CA TYR A 28 -7.86 2.55 -16.22
C TYR A 28 -8.49 3.79 -16.84
N GLY A 29 -8.04 4.95 -16.40
CA GLY A 29 -8.57 6.22 -16.83
C GLY A 29 -9.58 6.86 -15.87
N THR A 30 -10.18 6.07 -14.96
CA THR A 30 -11.08 6.60 -13.94
C THR A 30 -10.30 7.32 -12.85
N TRP A 31 -9.22 6.69 -12.41
CA TRP A 31 -8.28 7.30 -11.47
C TRP A 31 -6.98 7.57 -12.22
N LEU A 32 -6.40 8.72 -11.99
CA LEU A 32 -5.06 8.99 -12.48
C LEU A 32 -4.08 8.08 -11.74
N HIS A 33 -3.03 7.65 -12.45
CA HIS A 33 -2.03 6.76 -11.86
C HIS A 33 -1.47 7.34 -10.55
N GLY A 34 -1.12 8.63 -10.54
CA GLY A 34 -0.61 9.29 -9.34
C GLY A 34 -1.60 9.30 -8.19
N GLU A 35 -2.89 9.41 -8.48
CA GLU A 35 -3.93 9.35 -7.45
C GLU A 35 -4.01 7.96 -6.83
N ALA A 36 -3.98 6.93 -7.67
CA ALA A 36 -4.04 5.55 -7.19
C ALA A 36 -2.81 5.21 -6.36
N VAL A 37 -1.63 5.63 -6.80
CA VAL A 37 -0.38 5.40 -6.06
C VAL A 37 -0.42 6.14 -4.73
N ALA A 38 -0.93 7.37 -4.70
CA ALA A 38 -1.02 8.14 -3.46
C ALA A 38 -1.92 7.47 -2.43
N ALA A 39 -3.11 7.02 -2.86
CA ALA A 39 -3.98 6.25 -1.97
C ALA A 39 -3.29 4.96 -1.53
N GLY A 40 -2.55 4.32 -2.43
CA GLY A 40 -1.77 3.12 -2.11
C GLY A 40 -0.69 3.37 -1.08
N MET A 41 -0.05 4.55 -1.12
CA MET A 41 0.95 4.92 -0.11
C MET A 41 0.33 5.02 1.28
N VAL A 42 -0.88 5.55 1.37
CA VAL A 42 -1.61 5.60 2.64
C VAL A 42 -1.90 4.19 3.14
N LEU A 43 -2.33 3.29 2.25
CA LEU A 43 -2.58 1.89 2.61
C LEU A 43 -1.30 1.19 3.07
N ALA A 44 -0.19 1.46 2.41
CA ALA A 44 1.10 0.88 2.81
C ALA A 44 1.51 1.38 4.20
N ALA A 45 1.31 2.67 4.49
CA ALA A 45 1.61 3.23 5.80
C ALA A 45 0.70 2.64 6.87
N GLU A 46 -0.59 2.51 6.59
CA GLU A 46 -1.54 1.91 7.53
C GLU A 46 -1.20 0.45 7.81
N THR A 47 -0.80 -0.30 6.80
CA THR A 47 -0.36 -1.69 6.98
C THR A 47 0.89 -1.75 7.85
N SER A 48 1.85 -0.86 7.59
CA SER A 48 3.07 -0.77 8.39
C SER A 48 2.75 -0.44 9.84
N CYS A 49 1.79 0.44 10.07
CA CYS A 49 1.31 0.78 11.41
C CYS A 49 0.67 -0.44 12.09
N ALA A 50 -0.19 -1.14 11.37
CA ALA A 50 -0.85 -2.34 11.91
C ALA A 50 0.14 -3.44 12.29
N LEU A 51 1.29 -3.49 11.60
CA LEU A 51 2.37 -4.41 11.92
C LEU A 51 3.22 -3.96 13.12
N GLY A 52 3.02 -2.75 13.59
CA GLY A 52 3.82 -2.19 14.67
C GLY A 52 5.16 -1.65 14.18
N TRP A 53 5.37 -1.54 12.88
CA TRP A 53 6.64 -1.07 12.29
C TRP A 53 6.69 0.46 12.19
N LEU A 54 5.55 1.09 11.97
CA LEU A 54 5.44 2.53 11.83
C LEU A 54 4.53 3.06 12.93
N SER A 55 4.90 4.16 13.55
CA SER A 55 4.08 4.76 14.62
C SER A 55 2.80 5.35 14.05
N SER A 56 1.79 5.49 14.91
CA SER A 56 0.53 6.14 14.53
C SER A 56 0.77 7.58 14.09
N ALA A 57 1.67 8.29 14.77
CA ALA A 57 1.99 9.67 14.42
C ALA A 57 2.60 9.76 13.03
N ASP A 58 3.52 8.87 12.69
CA ASP A 58 4.15 8.87 11.39
C ASP A 58 3.16 8.45 10.29
N THR A 59 2.28 7.51 10.59
CA THR A 59 1.22 7.09 9.68
C THR A 59 0.32 8.27 9.35
N GLN A 60 -0.06 9.05 10.37
CA GLN A 60 -0.89 10.24 10.19
C GLN A 60 -0.17 11.29 9.36
N ARG A 61 1.14 11.43 9.51
CA ARG A 61 1.92 12.36 8.70
C ARG A 61 1.89 12.00 7.22
N VAL A 62 1.97 10.70 6.89
CA VAL A 62 1.85 10.26 5.50
C VAL A 62 0.50 10.69 4.94
N ARG A 63 -0.57 10.43 5.68
CA ARG A 63 -1.92 10.79 5.27
C ARG A 63 -2.05 12.29 5.06
N GLN A 64 -1.50 13.08 5.97
CA GLN A 64 -1.55 14.54 5.87
C GLN A 64 -0.77 15.06 4.66
N LEU A 65 0.39 14.50 4.38
CA LEU A 65 1.19 14.90 3.23
C LEU A 65 0.47 14.62 1.92
N VAL A 66 -0.16 13.47 1.81
CA VAL A 66 -0.94 13.11 0.63
C VAL A 66 -2.12 14.08 0.47
N SER A 67 -2.81 14.37 1.56
CA SER A 67 -3.95 15.29 1.56
C SER A 67 -3.51 16.69 1.13
N ARG A 68 -2.39 17.19 1.66
CA ARG A 68 -1.87 18.52 1.31
C ARG A 68 -1.45 18.63 -0.15
N ALA A 69 -1.04 17.52 -0.75
CA ALA A 69 -0.71 17.48 -2.16
C ALA A 69 -1.96 17.49 -3.06
N GLY A 70 -3.15 17.48 -2.47
CA GLY A 70 -4.40 17.45 -3.21
C GLY A 70 -4.73 16.07 -3.76
N LEU A 71 -4.13 15.03 -3.18
CA LEU A 71 -4.30 13.67 -3.66
C LEU A 71 -5.22 12.89 -2.72
N PRO A 72 -5.87 11.82 -3.21
CA PRO A 72 -6.80 11.04 -2.39
C PRO A 72 -6.07 10.31 -1.25
N THR A 73 -6.68 10.34 -0.08
CA THR A 73 -6.22 9.57 1.08
C THR A 73 -7.13 8.40 1.37
N THR A 74 -8.21 8.27 0.62
CA THR A 74 -9.23 7.23 0.82
C THR A 74 -9.27 6.35 -0.42
N ALA A 75 -9.15 5.04 -0.20
CA ALA A 75 -9.25 4.07 -1.29
C ALA A 75 -10.71 3.77 -1.61
N PRO A 76 -11.01 3.33 -2.84
CA PRO A 76 -12.35 2.90 -3.17
C PRO A 76 -12.72 1.63 -2.40
N ARG A 77 -13.98 1.42 -2.17
CA ARG A 77 -14.51 0.28 -1.39
C ARG A 77 -14.62 -0.95 -2.27
N LEU A 78 -13.51 -1.63 -2.48
CA LEU A 78 -13.46 -2.82 -3.32
C LEU A 78 -13.94 -4.09 -2.62
N GLY A 79 -13.86 -4.12 -1.29
CA GLY A 79 -14.01 -5.34 -0.51
C GLY A 79 -12.68 -6.06 -0.38
N VAL A 80 -12.50 -6.77 0.74
CA VAL A 80 -11.23 -7.43 1.05
C VAL A 80 -10.88 -8.49 0.01
N GLU A 81 -11.85 -9.32 -0.36
CA GLU A 81 -11.60 -10.41 -1.31
C GLU A 81 -11.17 -9.90 -2.67
N ARG A 82 -11.85 -8.88 -3.17
CA ARG A 82 -11.51 -8.29 -4.48
C ARG A 82 -10.14 -7.65 -4.44
N ALA A 83 -9.84 -6.92 -3.37
CA ALA A 83 -8.53 -6.28 -3.21
C ALA A 83 -7.43 -7.33 -3.18
N MET A 84 -7.60 -8.40 -2.40
CA MET A 84 -6.61 -9.48 -2.33
C MET A 84 -6.42 -10.16 -3.67
N GLU A 85 -7.51 -10.41 -4.38
CA GLU A 85 -7.46 -11.03 -5.70
C GLU A 85 -6.65 -10.19 -6.68
N LEU A 86 -6.92 -8.88 -6.73
CA LEU A 86 -6.22 -7.98 -7.63
C LEU A 86 -4.75 -7.81 -7.27
N MET A 87 -4.45 -7.75 -5.98
CA MET A 87 -3.06 -7.68 -5.53
C MET A 87 -2.29 -8.95 -5.87
N SER A 88 -2.97 -10.10 -5.86
CA SER A 88 -2.36 -11.38 -6.20
C SER A 88 -2.00 -11.52 -7.67
N LEU A 89 -2.60 -10.72 -8.53
CA LEU A 89 -2.27 -10.72 -9.96
C LEU A 89 -0.97 -9.97 -10.24
N ASP A 90 -0.47 -9.20 -9.27
CA ASP A 90 0.79 -8.50 -9.43
C ASP A 90 1.94 -9.52 -9.51
N LYS A 91 2.93 -9.22 -10.34
CA LYS A 91 4.09 -10.09 -10.54
C LYS A 91 4.94 -10.27 -9.28
N LYS A 92 4.65 -9.51 -8.24
CA LYS A 92 5.40 -9.56 -6.98
C LYS A 92 4.93 -10.65 -6.03
N VAL A 93 3.93 -11.44 -6.42
CA VAL A 93 3.52 -12.60 -5.63
C VAL A 93 4.60 -13.66 -5.71
N LYS A 94 5.01 -14.17 -4.55
CA LYS A 94 6.02 -15.20 -4.45
C LYS A 94 5.63 -16.18 -3.36
N ALA A 95 5.61 -17.48 -3.70
CA ALA A 95 5.23 -18.52 -2.75
C ALA A 95 3.86 -18.30 -2.12
N GLY A 96 2.93 -17.76 -2.89
CA GLY A 96 1.57 -17.49 -2.42
C GLY A 96 1.42 -16.28 -1.52
N ARG A 97 2.49 -15.52 -1.32
CA ARG A 97 2.46 -14.32 -0.47
C ARG A 97 2.69 -13.08 -1.32
N ILE A 98 1.93 -12.05 -1.03
CA ILE A 98 2.03 -10.77 -1.74
C ILE A 98 3.20 -9.98 -1.16
N ARG A 99 4.14 -9.61 -2.02
CA ARG A 99 5.24 -8.75 -1.61
C ARG A 99 4.77 -7.30 -1.60
N LEU A 100 5.00 -6.64 -0.49
CA LEU A 100 4.62 -5.25 -0.32
C LEU A 100 5.84 -4.40 -0.02
N VAL A 101 5.79 -3.15 -0.45
CA VAL A 101 6.74 -2.14 0.02
C VAL A 101 6.10 -1.50 1.25
N LEU A 102 6.77 -1.63 2.38
CA LEU A 102 6.26 -1.17 3.67
C LEU A 102 7.28 -0.25 4.32
N LEU A 103 6.85 0.49 5.34
CA LEU A 103 7.70 1.45 6.03
C LEU A 103 8.09 0.93 7.41
N GLN A 104 9.39 0.99 7.70
CA GLN A 104 9.89 0.75 9.06
C GLN A 104 10.05 2.07 9.81
N SER A 105 10.19 3.17 9.06
CA SER A 105 10.15 4.53 9.57
C SER A 105 9.83 5.42 8.37
N LEU A 106 9.62 6.72 8.59
CA LEU A 106 9.24 7.61 7.50
C LEU A 106 10.24 7.63 6.35
N GLY A 107 11.50 7.46 6.63
CA GLY A 107 12.52 7.49 5.59
C GLY A 107 13.04 6.13 5.19
N HIS A 108 12.44 5.05 5.68
CA HIS A 108 12.99 3.72 5.47
C HIS A 108 11.92 2.74 5.01
N ALA A 109 11.93 2.44 3.72
CA ALA A 109 11.01 1.48 3.10
C ALA A 109 11.73 0.16 2.84
N VAL A 110 11.02 -0.93 2.99
CA VAL A 110 11.52 -2.27 2.70
C VAL A 110 10.50 -3.05 1.89
N VAL A 111 10.99 -3.97 1.07
CA VAL A 111 10.14 -4.92 0.35
C VAL A 111 10.04 -6.17 1.22
N SER A 112 8.83 -6.58 1.52
CA SER A 112 8.63 -7.74 2.40
C SER A 112 7.42 -8.56 1.96
N ALA A 113 7.55 -9.87 2.04
CA ALA A 113 6.45 -10.81 2.00
C ALA A 113 6.31 -11.50 3.36
N ASP A 114 7.15 -11.11 4.30
CA ASP A 114 7.34 -11.79 5.58
C ASP A 114 6.72 -10.97 6.72
N TYR A 115 5.50 -10.56 6.51
CA TYR A 115 4.70 -9.79 7.47
C TYR A 115 3.49 -10.62 7.90
N ASP A 116 2.86 -10.22 9.00
CA ASP A 116 1.64 -10.88 9.46
C ASP A 116 0.50 -10.60 8.46
N PRO A 117 0.01 -11.62 7.76
CA PRO A 117 -1.06 -11.40 6.76
C PRO A 117 -2.35 -10.90 7.38
N ASN A 118 -2.57 -11.12 8.67
CA ASN A 118 -3.76 -10.60 9.35
C ASN A 118 -3.74 -9.08 9.43
N ALA A 119 -2.55 -8.48 9.54
CA ALA A 119 -2.43 -7.02 9.54
C ALA A 119 -2.89 -6.45 8.20
N LEU A 120 -2.48 -7.06 7.09
CA LEU A 120 -2.91 -6.64 5.77
C LEU A 120 -4.43 -6.74 5.62
N GLN A 121 -5.01 -7.87 6.06
CA GLN A 121 -6.45 -8.07 5.95
C GLN A 121 -7.24 -7.06 6.78
N ARG A 122 -6.76 -6.74 7.98
CA ARG A 122 -7.42 -5.73 8.82
C ARG A 122 -7.42 -4.36 8.16
N VAL A 123 -6.30 -3.98 7.54
CA VAL A 123 -6.20 -2.70 6.86
C VAL A 123 -7.13 -2.67 5.64
N LEU A 124 -7.15 -3.74 4.86
CA LEU A 124 -8.04 -3.80 3.70
C LEU A 124 -9.50 -3.74 4.13
N LEU A 125 -9.86 -4.39 5.22
CA LEU A 125 -11.23 -4.33 5.73
C LEU A 125 -11.58 -2.91 6.18
N GLN A 126 -10.67 -2.26 6.88
CA GLN A 126 -10.88 -0.91 7.39
C GLN A 126 -10.96 0.13 6.26
N GLU A 127 -10.08 0.03 5.27
CA GLU A 127 -9.93 1.06 4.24
C GLU A 127 -10.71 0.75 2.97
N MET A 128 -10.96 -0.50 2.67
CA MET A 128 -11.64 -0.93 1.44
C MET A 128 -12.83 -1.84 1.68
N GLY A 129 -13.16 -2.14 2.92
CA GLY A 129 -14.28 -3.01 3.25
C GLY A 129 -15.63 -2.40 2.82
N THR A 130 -16.52 -3.26 2.39
CA THR A 130 -17.87 -2.83 1.99
C THR A 130 -18.86 -3.16 3.09
#